data_263782311424461ac59dc41e0b186b7b
#
_entry.id   263782311424461ac59dc41e0b186b7b
#
_cell.length_a   1.000
_cell.length_b   1.000
_cell.length_c   1.000
_cell.angle_alpha   90.00
_cell.angle_beta   90.00
_cell.angle_gamma   90.00
#
_symmetry.space_group_name_H-M   'P 1'
#
loop_
_entity.id
_entity.type
_entity.pdbx_description
1 polymer ?
#
loop_
_entity_poly.entity_id
_entity_poly.type
_entity_poly.pdbx_seq_one_letter_code
_entity_poly.pdbx_strand_id
1 'polypeptide(L)'
;MISLAGAEGISIVTLSLDQTGINRTLLRRALVRYKNVLVVIVASALAVALTLRLLAPAAPPDLAQPSHADRVLSLTDSWARGDVIAVVRHGERCDRSSAQCLGPMDGVTVRGEAAVQALGADFRQLGLSHTDIHSSLLTRARQTADAMFARPVEAQDWLFNCRGSMLRDALKHKVAGHNLILVSHSECMDQLLMDMNLSTSTTFGYGASLFIKTDGANEDPQMLGYIEPKDWKNIVPVVTPNNRHGFEASQF
;
A
#
# COMPACT_ATOMS: atom_id res chain seq x y z
N MET A 1 -29.51 78.58 -22.34
CA MET A 1 -29.03 78.49 -23.75
C MET A 1 -28.29 77.16 -23.89
N ILE A 2 -28.79 76.39 -24.84
CA ILE A 2 -28.14 75.26 -25.59
C ILE A 2 -28.11 73.99 -24.79
N SER A 3 -29.01 73.04 -24.94
CA SER A 3 -29.42 72.25 -26.12
C SER A 3 -28.58 71.01 -26.34
N LEU A 4 -29.24 69.84 -26.14
CA LEU A 4 -29.32 68.65 -27.01
C LEU A 4 -28.05 67.76 -27.05
N ALA A 5 -28.18 66.58 -26.87
CA ALA A 5 -28.88 65.43 -27.47
C ALA A 5 -27.83 64.34 -27.72
N GLY A 6 -28.23 63.15 -27.63
CA GLY A 6 -27.50 62.01 -28.19
C GLY A 6 -27.61 60.74 -27.36
N ALA A 7 -28.81 60.18 -27.27
CA ALA A 7 -28.97 58.80 -26.85
C ALA A 7 -28.73 57.89 -28.07
N GLU A 8 -27.54 57.35 -28.20
CA GLU A 8 -27.30 56.26 -29.16
C GLU A 8 -27.55 54.94 -28.45
N GLY A 9 -28.56 54.25 -28.95
CA GLY A 9 -29.00 52.96 -28.48
C GLY A 9 -27.94 51.88 -28.70
N ILE A 10 -27.47 51.31 -27.63
CA ILE A 10 -26.75 50.06 -27.68
C ILE A 10 -27.76 48.96 -28.00
N SER A 11 -27.75 48.55 -29.26
CA SER A 11 -28.50 47.37 -29.71
C SER A 11 -27.86 46.14 -29.10
N ILE A 12 -28.46 45.62 -28.03
CA ILE A 12 -28.07 44.33 -27.46
C ILE A 12 -28.56 43.29 -28.48
N VAL A 13 -27.62 42.81 -29.30
CA VAL A 13 -27.82 41.59 -30.09
C VAL A 13 -27.88 40.43 -29.11
N THR A 14 -29.08 40.09 -28.69
CA THR A 14 -29.35 38.81 -28.04
C THR A 14 -29.09 37.71 -29.07
N LEU A 15 -27.89 37.12 -29.02
CA LEU A 15 -27.62 35.84 -29.66
C LEU A 15 -28.56 34.83 -29.01
N SER A 16 -29.72 34.64 -29.64
CA SER A 16 -30.55 33.48 -29.39
C SER A 16 -29.72 32.25 -29.77
N LEU A 17 -29.20 31.56 -28.76
CA LEU A 17 -28.71 30.18 -28.89
C LEU A 17 -29.95 29.35 -29.27
N ASP A 18 -30.22 29.31 -30.55
CA ASP A 18 -31.21 28.38 -31.11
C ASP A 18 -30.72 26.98 -30.75
N GLN A 19 -31.44 26.36 -29.82
CA GLN A 19 -31.19 25.01 -29.40
C GLN A 19 -31.16 24.17 -30.66
N THR A 20 -30.00 23.59 -30.96
CA THR A 20 -29.85 22.59 -32.01
C THR A 20 -30.85 21.49 -31.72
N GLY A 21 -32.04 21.63 -32.28
CA GLY A 21 -33.04 20.60 -32.34
C GLY A 21 -32.44 19.40 -33.07
N ILE A 22 -31.67 18.60 -32.34
CA ILE A 22 -31.22 17.31 -32.84
C ILE A 22 -32.49 16.61 -33.29
N ASN A 23 -32.70 16.57 -34.62
CA ASN A 23 -33.90 16.05 -35.22
C ASN A 23 -34.06 14.58 -34.77
N ARG A 24 -34.87 14.33 -33.73
CA ARG A 24 -35.08 13.04 -33.10
C ARG A 24 -35.39 11.93 -34.10
N THR A 25 -35.98 12.31 -35.24
CA THR A 25 -36.31 11.39 -36.34
C THR A 25 -35.06 10.97 -37.13
N LEU A 26 -34.11 11.88 -37.37
CA LEU A 26 -32.83 11.57 -38.01
C LEU A 26 -31.96 10.71 -37.08
N LEU A 27 -31.93 11.04 -35.78
CA LEU A 27 -31.20 10.25 -34.79
C LEU A 27 -31.77 8.82 -34.68
N ARG A 28 -33.11 8.67 -34.65
CA ARG A 28 -33.75 7.35 -34.68
C ARG A 28 -33.42 6.54 -35.92
N ARG A 29 -33.45 7.18 -37.13
CA ARG A 29 -33.12 6.50 -38.39
C ARG A 29 -31.63 6.08 -38.40
N ALA A 30 -30.72 6.90 -37.93
CA ALA A 30 -29.31 6.58 -37.78
C ALA A 30 -29.08 5.44 -36.77
N LEU A 31 -29.74 5.49 -35.62
CA LEU A 31 -29.67 4.42 -34.59
C LEU A 31 -30.18 3.08 -35.13
N VAL A 32 -31.30 3.05 -35.88
CA VAL A 32 -31.80 1.81 -36.47
C VAL A 32 -30.86 1.27 -37.55
N ARG A 33 -30.24 2.14 -38.35
CA ARG A 33 -29.34 1.76 -39.44
C ARG A 33 -28.00 1.21 -38.91
N TYR A 34 -27.51 1.79 -37.79
CA TYR A 34 -26.21 1.43 -37.21
C TYR A 34 -26.32 0.61 -35.93
N LYS A 35 -27.51 0.16 -35.52
CA LYS A 35 -27.74 -0.59 -34.29
C LYS A 35 -26.79 -1.78 -34.12
N ASN A 36 -26.56 -2.54 -35.20
CA ASN A 36 -25.70 -3.72 -35.14
C ASN A 36 -24.22 -3.33 -34.97
N VAL A 37 -23.77 -2.27 -35.62
CA VAL A 37 -22.41 -1.72 -35.46
C VAL A 37 -22.23 -1.18 -34.05
N LEU A 38 -23.21 -0.46 -33.51
CA LEU A 38 -23.17 0.04 -32.13
C LEU A 38 -23.13 -1.11 -31.11
N VAL A 39 -23.92 -2.16 -31.31
CA VAL A 39 -23.91 -3.36 -30.45
C VAL A 39 -22.53 -4.02 -30.47
N VAL A 40 -21.92 -4.19 -31.64
CA VAL A 40 -20.57 -4.77 -31.75
C VAL A 40 -19.54 -3.89 -31.05
N ILE A 41 -19.58 -2.58 -31.25
CA ILE A 41 -18.64 -1.64 -30.57
C ILE A 41 -18.80 -1.73 -29.05
N VAL A 42 -20.03 -1.67 -28.53
CA VAL A 42 -20.30 -1.76 -27.09
C VAL A 42 -19.85 -3.11 -26.54
N ALA A 43 -20.18 -4.22 -27.21
CA ALA A 43 -19.76 -5.55 -26.78
C ALA A 43 -18.23 -5.70 -26.77
N SER A 44 -17.55 -5.17 -27.81
CA SER A 44 -16.08 -5.18 -27.85
C SER A 44 -15.47 -4.31 -26.74
N ALA A 45 -16.01 -3.13 -26.49
CA ALA A 45 -15.55 -2.26 -25.40
C ALA A 45 -15.75 -2.90 -24.03
N LEU A 46 -16.88 -3.57 -23.80
CA LEU A 46 -17.14 -4.33 -22.56
C LEU A 46 -16.18 -5.52 -22.41
N ALA A 47 -15.94 -6.26 -23.51
CA ALA A 47 -14.99 -7.37 -23.48
C ALA A 47 -13.57 -6.89 -23.16
N VAL A 48 -13.11 -5.79 -23.78
CA VAL A 48 -11.80 -5.19 -23.47
C VAL A 48 -11.75 -4.70 -22.03
N ALA A 49 -12.78 -4.00 -21.54
CA ALA A 49 -12.83 -3.52 -20.16
C ALA A 49 -12.79 -4.69 -19.15
N LEU A 50 -13.54 -5.76 -19.43
CA LEU A 50 -13.53 -6.97 -18.60
C LEU A 50 -12.14 -7.64 -18.60
N THR A 51 -11.53 -7.78 -19.78
CA THR A 51 -10.19 -8.36 -19.90
C THR A 51 -9.15 -7.55 -19.13
N LEU A 52 -9.16 -6.21 -19.27
CA LEU A 52 -8.27 -5.33 -18.52
C LEU A 52 -8.48 -5.45 -17.01
N ARG A 53 -9.71 -5.60 -16.57
CA ARG A 53 -10.03 -5.77 -15.15
C ARG A 53 -9.59 -7.14 -14.61
N LEU A 54 -9.71 -8.20 -15.40
CA LEU A 54 -9.27 -9.56 -15.02
C LEU A 54 -7.75 -9.70 -15.01
N LEU A 55 -7.04 -8.94 -15.85
CA LEU A 55 -5.58 -8.93 -15.93
C LEU A 55 -4.93 -7.89 -15.01
N ALA A 56 -5.70 -7.03 -14.35
CA ALA A 56 -5.15 -6.04 -13.44
C ALA A 56 -4.48 -6.72 -12.24
N PRO A 57 -3.24 -6.32 -11.88
CA PRO A 57 -2.56 -6.87 -10.71
C PRO A 57 -3.40 -6.64 -9.44
N ALA A 58 -3.49 -7.67 -8.61
CA ALA A 58 -4.20 -7.59 -7.34
C ALA A 58 -3.49 -6.66 -6.34
N ALA A 59 -4.23 -5.92 -5.53
CA ALA A 59 -3.65 -5.15 -4.44
C ALA A 59 -3.18 -6.09 -3.30
N PRO A 60 -2.15 -5.70 -2.52
CA PRO A 60 -1.75 -6.46 -1.35
C PRO A 60 -2.91 -6.50 -0.33
N PRO A 61 -3.19 -7.65 0.30
CA PRO A 61 -4.26 -7.77 1.29
C PRO A 61 -4.00 -6.89 2.52
N ASP A 62 -5.03 -6.16 2.96
CA ASP A 62 -5.02 -5.46 4.24
C ASP A 62 -5.39 -6.46 5.35
N LEU A 63 -4.43 -6.81 6.21
CA LEU A 63 -4.60 -7.83 7.26
C LEU A 63 -5.53 -7.37 8.39
N ALA A 64 -5.82 -6.08 8.49
CA ALA A 64 -6.78 -5.56 9.47
C ALA A 64 -8.25 -5.86 9.08
N GLN A 65 -8.50 -6.27 7.85
CA GLN A 65 -9.86 -6.59 7.41
C GLN A 65 -10.29 -7.99 7.91
N PRO A 66 -11.50 -8.12 8.46
CA PRO A 66 -12.00 -9.42 8.95
C PRO A 66 -12.02 -10.53 7.90
N SER A 67 -12.18 -10.17 6.63
CA SER A 67 -12.12 -11.10 5.48
C SER A 67 -10.74 -11.75 5.28
N HIS A 68 -9.69 -11.24 5.94
CA HIS A 68 -8.32 -11.74 5.84
C HIS A 68 -7.83 -12.43 7.14
N ALA A 69 -8.75 -12.86 8.01
CA ALA A 69 -8.40 -13.54 9.26
C ALA A 69 -7.51 -14.79 9.03
N ASP A 70 -7.78 -15.57 8.00
CA ASP A 70 -6.96 -16.74 7.64
C ASP A 70 -5.52 -16.35 7.30
N ARG A 71 -5.30 -15.17 6.69
CA ARG A 71 -3.97 -14.66 6.40
C ARG A 71 -3.23 -14.20 7.64
N VAL A 72 -3.95 -13.67 8.63
CA VAL A 72 -3.39 -13.34 9.96
C VAL A 72 -2.93 -14.61 10.66
N LEU A 73 -3.74 -15.68 10.64
CA LEU A 73 -3.33 -16.98 11.19
C LEU A 73 -2.11 -17.53 10.44
N SER A 74 -2.11 -17.46 9.11
CA SER A 74 -0.95 -17.86 8.29
C SER A 74 0.30 -17.04 8.62
N LEU A 75 0.18 -15.72 8.85
CA LEU A 75 1.29 -14.88 9.30
C LEU A 75 1.84 -15.36 10.63
N THR A 76 0.98 -15.62 11.61
CA THR A 76 1.37 -16.09 12.94
C THR A 76 2.12 -17.40 12.88
N ASP A 77 1.58 -18.38 12.16
CA ASP A 77 2.17 -19.70 12.03
C ASP A 77 3.51 -19.66 11.28
N SER A 78 3.60 -18.87 10.21
CA SER A 78 4.84 -18.70 9.46
C SER A 78 5.88 -17.92 10.25
N TRP A 79 5.47 -16.92 11.04
CA TRP A 79 6.36 -16.19 11.94
C TRP A 79 6.97 -17.09 12.99
N ALA A 80 6.16 -17.95 13.60
CA ALA A 80 6.63 -18.91 14.61
C ALA A 80 7.67 -19.91 14.06
N ARG A 81 7.66 -20.20 12.76
CA ARG A 81 8.65 -21.06 12.10
C ARG A 81 9.88 -20.32 11.58
N GLY A 82 9.86 -18.99 11.61
CA GLY A 82 10.93 -18.20 11.02
C GLY A 82 10.85 -18.11 9.48
N ASP A 83 9.66 -18.19 8.90
CA ASP A 83 9.44 -18.23 7.45
C ASP A 83 8.96 -16.89 6.87
N VAL A 84 9.10 -15.78 7.58
CA VAL A 84 8.55 -14.49 7.15
C VAL A 84 9.64 -13.47 6.84
N ILE A 85 9.43 -12.70 5.78
CA ILE A 85 10.11 -11.42 5.54
C ILE A 85 9.11 -10.31 5.81
N ALA A 86 9.45 -9.36 6.69
CA ALA A 86 8.68 -8.16 6.97
C ALA A 86 9.42 -6.93 6.44
N VAL A 87 8.81 -6.16 5.55
CA VAL A 87 9.35 -4.89 5.06
C VAL A 87 8.59 -3.75 5.70
N VAL A 88 9.28 -2.94 6.49
CA VAL A 88 8.71 -1.86 7.30
C VAL A 88 9.10 -0.50 6.70
N ARG A 89 8.11 0.35 6.45
CA ARG A 89 8.36 1.74 6.07
C ARG A 89 8.89 2.52 7.26
N HIS A 90 9.93 3.33 7.06
CA HIS A 90 10.46 4.22 8.10
C HIS A 90 9.38 5.14 8.71
N GLY A 91 9.62 5.66 9.92
CA GLY A 91 8.76 6.60 10.63
C GLY A 91 8.58 7.94 9.94
N GLU A 92 7.74 8.81 10.50
CA GLU A 92 7.43 10.11 9.92
C GLU A 92 8.68 10.97 9.71
N ARG A 93 8.84 11.47 8.48
CA ARG A 93 10.00 12.29 8.08
C ARG A 93 9.90 13.72 8.59
N CYS A 94 11.05 14.27 9.02
CA CYS A 94 11.18 15.67 9.39
C CYS A 94 10.91 16.62 8.21
N ASP A 95 11.54 16.38 7.07
CA ASP A 95 11.44 17.23 5.87
C ASP A 95 10.07 17.18 5.16
N ARG A 96 9.13 16.38 5.67
CA ARG A 96 7.76 16.23 5.16
C ARG A 96 6.70 16.52 6.22
N SER A 97 7.10 17.12 7.35
CA SER A 97 6.22 17.38 8.48
C SER A 97 6.55 18.72 9.13
N SER A 98 5.56 19.33 9.76
CA SER A 98 5.75 20.50 10.65
C SER A 98 6.03 20.09 12.11
N ALA A 99 6.06 18.79 12.42
CA ALA A 99 6.34 18.30 13.76
C ALA A 99 7.83 18.48 14.13
N GLN A 100 8.11 18.51 15.43
CA GLN A 100 9.48 18.63 15.93
C GLN A 100 10.34 17.47 15.43
N CYS A 101 11.49 17.79 14.86
CA CYS A 101 12.50 16.81 14.43
C CYS A 101 13.22 16.18 15.64
N LEU A 102 13.50 14.89 15.55
CA LEU A 102 14.37 14.20 16.50
C LEU A 102 15.84 14.64 16.36
N GLY A 103 16.26 14.95 15.13
CA GLY A 103 17.63 15.33 14.80
C GLY A 103 17.69 16.00 13.43
N PRO A 104 18.53 15.51 12.48
CA PRO A 104 18.68 16.14 11.17
C PRO A 104 17.40 16.04 10.33
N MET A 105 17.28 16.95 9.34
CA MET A 105 16.07 17.10 8.51
C MET A 105 15.73 15.86 7.67
N ASP A 106 16.69 15.02 7.34
CA ASP A 106 16.49 13.75 6.63
C ASP A 106 16.10 12.59 7.55
N GLY A 107 16.00 12.85 8.87
CA GLY A 107 15.60 11.93 9.90
C GLY A 107 14.08 11.86 10.14
N VAL A 108 13.69 11.32 11.30
CA VAL A 108 12.31 11.19 11.74
C VAL A 108 11.93 12.30 12.73
N THR A 109 10.63 12.56 12.87
CA THR A 109 10.09 13.46 13.89
C THR A 109 10.06 12.76 15.26
N VAL A 110 9.99 13.55 16.35
CA VAL A 110 9.84 13.02 17.72
C VAL A 110 8.58 12.15 17.86
N ARG A 111 7.46 12.57 17.27
CA ARG A 111 6.23 11.75 17.30
C ARG A 111 6.36 10.52 16.39
N GLY A 112 7.14 10.61 15.29
CA GLY A 112 7.46 9.48 14.42
C GLY A 112 8.29 8.43 15.16
N GLU A 113 9.28 8.84 15.95
CA GLU A 113 10.04 7.95 16.83
C GLU A 113 9.13 7.23 17.83
N ALA A 114 8.26 7.97 18.55
CA ALA A 114 7.34 7.37 19.50
C ALA A 114 6.39 6.34 18.84
N ALA A 115 5.90 6.64 17.62
CA ALA A 115 5.05 5.72 16.87
C ALA A 115 5.78 4.42 16.48
N VAL A 116 7.05 4.50 16.05
CA VAL A 116 7.80 3.31 15.68
C VAL A 116 8.33 2.53 16.90
N GLN A 117 8.52 3.17 18.06
CA GLN A 117 8.76 2.48 19.33
C GLN A 117 7.57 1.59 19.72
N ALA A 118 6.33 2.11 19.55
CA ALA A 118 5.11 1.32 19.75
C ALA A 118 5.03 0.14 18.77
N LEU A 119 5.32 0.37 17.48
CA LEU A 119 5.42 -0.69 16.48
C LEU A 119 6.44 -1.76 16.86
N GLY A 120 7.59 -1.35 17.38
CA GLY A 120 8.61 -2.28 17.90
C GLY A 120 8.09 -3.13 19.06
N ALA A 121 7.18 -2.60 19.90
CA ALA A 121 6.51 -3.39 20.94
C ALA A 121 5.58 -4.46 20.33
N ASP A 122 4.86 -4.13 19.27
CA ASP A 122 4.01 -5.09 18.54
C ASP A 122 4.85 -6.23 17.93
N PHE A 123 5.98 -5.93 17.30
CA PHE A 123 6.91 -6.95 16.78
C PHE A 123 7.48 -7.83 17.90
N ARG A 124 7.76 -7.28 19.09
CA ARG A 124 8.20 -8.10 20.25
C ARG A 124 7.12 -9.09 20.69
N GLN A 125 5.84 -8.76 20.52
CA GLN A 125 4.74 -9.68 20.84
C GLN A 125 4.65 -10.85 19.83
N LEU A 126 5.07 -10.64 18.57
CA LEU A 126 5.25 -11.74 17.61
C LEU A 126 6.41 -12.67 18.02
N GLY A 127 7.39 -12.15 18.76
CA GLY A 127 8.62 -12.85 19.12
C GLY A 127 9.77 -12.54 18.17
N LEU A 128 10.94 -12.23 18.72
CA LEU A 128 12.14 -11.83 17.95
C LEU A 128 13.33 -12.77 18.13
N SER A 129 13.16 -13.92 18.80
CA SER A 129 14.26 -14.84 19.16
C SER A 129 14.99 -15.41 17.93
N HIS A 130 14.32 -15.57 16.81
CA HIS A 130 14.87 -16.06 15.54
C HIS A 130 14.56 -15.05 14.45
N THR A 131 15.10 -13.83 14.58
CA THR A 131 14.79 -12.74 13.65
C THR A 131 16.04 -11.92 13.37
N ASP A 132 16.41 -11.87 12.09
CA ASP A 132 17.45 -11.00 11.58
C ASP A 132 16.82 -9.64 11.23
N ILE A 133 17.53 -8.55 11.51
CA ILE A 133 16.99 -7.21 11.36
C ILE A 133 18.03 -6.33 10.66
N HIS A 134 17.62 -5.70 9.59
CA HIS A 134 18.44 -4.74 8.84
C HIS A 134 17.69 -3.45 8.55
N SER A 135 18.42 -2.35 8.37
CA SER A 135 17.86 -1.07 7.95
C SER A 135 18.53 -0.54 6.69
N SER A 136 17.85 0.34 5.97
CA SER A 136 18.48 1.17 4.94
C SER A 136 19.51 2.12 5.58
N LEU A 137 20.53 2.52 4.80
CA LEU A 137 21.56 3.47 5.24
C LEU A 137 21.02 4.87 5.56
N LEU A 138 19.84 5.25 5.05
CA LEU A 138 19.31 6.60 5.25
C LEU A 138 18.93 6.86 6.71
N THR A 139 19.23 8.06 7.19
CA THR A 139 19.03 8.47 8.59
C THR A 139 17.66 8.09 9.13
N ARG A 140 16.59 8.38 8.41
CA ARG A 140 15.21 8.05 8.84
C ARG A 140 14.95 6.57 9.02
N ALA A 141 15.54 5.71 8.18
CA ALA A 141 15.36 4.25 8.31
C ALA A 141 16.18 3.71 9.49
N ARG A 142 17.42 4.18 9.65
CA ARG A 142 18.26 3.83 10.80
C ARG A 142 17.62 4.24 12.13
N GLN A 143 17.20 5.51 12.25
CA GLN A 143 16.52 6.00 13.45
C GLN A 143 15.24 5.20 13.73
N THR A 144 14.49 4.82 12.70
CA THR A 144 13.31 3.96 12.85
C THR A 144 13.69 2.60 13.41
N ALA A 145 14.65 1.91 12.82
CA ALA A 145 15.07 0.59 13.23
C ALA A 145 15.65 0.61 14.67
N ASP A 146 16.52 1.58 14.97
CA ASP A 146 17.12 1.73 16.29
C ASP A 146 16.06 1.99 17.37
N ALA A 147 15.05 2.81 17.07
CA ALA A 147 13.93 3.09 17.97
C ALA A 147 13.00 1.89 18.17
N MET A 148 12.66 1.15 17.09
CA MET A 148 11.83 -0.05 17.16
C MET A 148 12.44 -1.14 18.06
N PHE A 149 13.75 -1.35 17.94
CA PHE A 149 14.43 -2.47 18.61
C PHE A 149 15.28 -2.07 19.80
N ALA A 150 15.29 -0.78 20.17
CA ALA A 150 16.06 -0.22 21.30
C ALA A 150 17.55 -0.60 21.26
N ARG A 151 18.12 -0.75 20.08
CA ARG A 151 19.53 -1.07 19.83
C ARG A 151 19.95 -0.62 18.44
N PRO A 152 21.23 -0.37 18.18
CA PRO A 152 21.74 -0.15 16.84
C PRO A 152 21.44 -1.36 15.94
N VAL A 153 20.92 -1.07 14.73
CA VAL A 153 20.59 -2.06 13.71
C VAL A 153 21.57 -1.93 12.56
N GLU A 154 22.05 -3.06 12.04
CA GLU A 154 22.94 -3.08 10.89
C GLU A 154 22.28 -2.48 9.65
N ALA A 155 22.99 -1.52 9.02
CA ALA A 155 22.50 -0.84 7.83
C ALA A 155 23.03 -1.49 6.55
N GLN A 156 22.16 -1.63 5.56
CA GLN A 156 22.42 -2.30 4.29
C GLN A 156 22.11 -1.36 3.12
N ASP A 157 23.03 -1.22 2.17
CA ASP A 157 22.91 -0.32 1.02
C ASP A 157 21.77 -0.75 0.07
N TRP A 158 21.59 -2.04 -0.16
CA TRP A 158 20.57 -2.57 -1.05
C TRP A 158 19.13 -2.24 -0.60
N LEU A 159 18.89 -1.90 0.68
CA LEU A 159 17.60 -1.45 1.19
C LEU A 159 17.26 0.01 0.81
N PHE A 160 18.19 0.71 0.16
CA PHE A 160 17.95 1.98 -0.51
C PHE A 160 18.03 1.81 -2.03
N ASN A 161 18.99 1.07 -2.52
CA ASN A 161 19.21 0.79 -3.95
C ASN A 161 18.40 -0.44 -4.43
N CYS A 162 17.13 -0.50 -4.05
CA CYS A 162 16.25 -1.67 -4.19
C CYS A 162 15.57 -1.81 -5.56
N ARG A 163 15.77 -0.87 -6.49
CA ARG A 163 15.08 -0.86 -7.79
C ARG A 163 15.41 -2.11 -8.63
N GLY A 164 14.35 -2.86 -9.00
CA GLY A 164 14.46 -4.08 -9.81
C GLY A 164 15.08 -5.28 -9.09
N SER A 165 15.22 -5.20 -7.75
CA SER A 165 15.94 -6.24 -7.02
C SER A 165 15.43 -6.53 -5.61
N MET A 166 14.39 -5.82 -5.14
CA MET A 166 13.99 -5.86 -3.73
C MET A 166 13.67 -7.27 -3.24
N LEU A 167 12.84 -8.01 -3.97
CA LEU A 167 12.49 -9.39 -3.60
C LEU A 167 13.70 -10.31 -3.66
N ARG A 168 14.47 -10.27 -4.75
CA ARG A 168 15.66 -11.09 -4.93
C ARG A 168 16.67 -10.89 -3.81
N ASP A 169 16.95 -9.64 -3.47
CA ASP A 169 17.94 -9.32 -2.45
C ASP A 169 17.42 -9.63 -1.04
N ALA A 170 16.12 -9.46 -0.77
CA ALA A 170 15.49 -9.89 0.47
C ALA A 170 15.58 -11.42 0.64
N LEU A 171 15.29 -12.19 -0.39
CA LEU A 171 15.40 -13.66 -0.37
C LEU A 171 16.83 -14.13 -0.18
N LYS A 172 17.81 -13.44 -0.76
CA LYS A 172 19.24 -13.74 -0.61
C LYS A 172 19.71 -13.57 0.84
N HIS A 173 19.13 -12.62 1.58
CA HIS A 173 19.50 -12.35 2.98
C HIS A 173 18.62 -13.13 3.98
N LYS A 174 17.60 -13.84 3.51
CA LYS A 174 16.72 -14.65 4.33
C LYS A 174 17.44 -15.94 4.77
N VAL A 175 17.63 -16.10 6.06
CA VAL A 175 18.16 -17.33 6.66
C VAL A 175 17.02 -18.29 6.97
N ALA A 176 17.18 -19.58 6.66
CA ALA A 176 16.17 -20.60 6.97
C ALA A 176 15.91 -20.67 8.47
N GLY A 177 14.65 -20.73 8.88
CA GLY A 177 14.24 -20.75 10.29
C GLY A 177 14.40 -19.42 11.03
N HIS A 178 14.81 -18.33 10.35
CA HIS A 178 14.84 -16.98 10.91
C HIS A 178 13.89 -16.08 10.15
N ASN A 179 13.08 -15.29 10.83
CA ASN A 179 12.39 -14.18 10.20
C ASN A 179 13.38 -13.09 9.80
N LEU A 180 13.01 -12.27 8.83
CA LEU A 180 13.82 -11.15 8.36
C LEU A 180 13.00 -9.87 8.42
N ILE A 181 13.42 -8.87 9.21
CA ILE A 181 12.80 -7.54 9.24
C ILE A 181 13.71 -6.55 8.52
N LEU A 182 13.14 -5.83 7.58
CA LEU A 182 13.82 -4.88 6.71
C LEU A 182 13.18 -3.50 6.86
N VAL A 183 13.85 -2.57 7.53
CA VAL A 183 13.37 -1.19 7.65
C VAL A 183 13.86 -0.37 6.46
N SER A 184 12.93 0.07 5.62
CA SER A 184 13.22 0.67 4.33
C SER A 184 12.24 1.81 3.99
N HIS A 185 11.88 2.00 2.74
CA HIS A 185 11.17 3.13 2.15
C HIS A 185 9.93 2.66 1.38
N SER A 186 8.98 3.59 1.14
CA SER A 186 7.80 3.30 0.30
C SER A 186 8.20 2.81 -1.10
N GLU A 187 9.22 3.40 -1.68
CA GLU A 187 9.71 3.05 -3.02
C GLU A 187 10.20 1.59 -3.11
N CYS A 188 10.80 1.08 -2.02
CA CYS A 188 11.23 -0.31 -1.96
C CYS A 188 10.07 -1.28 -1.66
N MET A 189 9.04 -0.82 -0.92
CA MET A 189 7.79 -1.58 -0.78
C MET A 189 7.06 -1.69 -2.11
N ASP A 190 6.97 -0.59 -2.88
CA ASP A 190 6.39 -0.59 -4.22
C ASP A 190 7.19 -1.49 -5.17
N GLN A 191 8.54 -1.47 -5.09
CA GLN A 191 9.39 -2.36 -5.88
C GLN A 191 9.13 -3.83 -5.53
N LEU A 192 8.97 -4.15 -4.25
CA LEU A 192 8.63 -5.49 -3.80
C LEU A 192 7.29 -5.96 -4.37
N LEU A 193 6.27 -5.09 -4.37
CA LEU A 193 4.97 -5.41 -4.97
C LEU A 193 5.10 -5.66 -6.48
N MET A 194 5.88 -4.84 -7.19
CA MET A 194 6.16 -5.04 -8.62
C MET A 194 6.87 -6.37 -8.89
N ASP A 195 7.89 -6.72 -8.09
CA ASP A 195 8.62 -7.98 -8.21
C ASP A 195 7.71 -9.21 -7.99
N MET A 196 6.63 -9.03 -7.22
CA MET A 196 5.60 -10.04 -6.97
C MET A 196 4.37 -9.95 -7.89
N ASN A 197 4.42 -9.14 -8.94
CA ASN A 197 3.30 -8.89 -9.86
C ASN A 197 2.01 -8.38 -9.15
N LEU A 198 2.17 -7.58 -8.09
CA LEU A 198 1.09 -6.95 -7.36
C LEU A 198 0.95 -5.46 -7.72
N SER A 199 -0.23 -4.92 -7.47
CA SER A 199 -0.52 -3.50 -7.71
C SER A 199 0.18 -2.61 -6.68
N THR A 200 0.78 -1.51 -7.14
CA THR A 200 1.36 -0.45 -6.32
C THR A 200 0.37 0.69 -6.03
N SER A 201 -0.91 0.47 -6.21
CA SER A 201 -1.94 1.49 -5.95
C SER A 201 -2.19 1.76 -4.46
N THR A 202 -1.73 0.87 -3.58
CA THR A 202 -1.83 1.04 -2.12
C THR A 202 -0.79 2.03 -1.63
N THR A 203 -1.23 3.08 -0.93
CA THR A 203 -0.32 4.02 -0.27
C THR A 203 -0.11 3.60 1.18
N PHE A 204 1.09 3.16 1.51
CA PHE A 204 1.44 2.74 2.86
C PHE A 204 1.75 3.95 3.75
N GLY A 205 1.23 3.96 4.98
CA GLY A 205 1.57 4.94 6.00
C GLY A 205 3.00 4.78 6.54
N TYR A 206 3.50 5.76 7.29
CA TYR A 206 4.76 5.62 8.02
C TYR A 206 4.64 4.50 9.06
N GLY A 207 5.62 3.59 9.08
CA GLY A 207 5.60 2.40 9.95
C GLY A 207 4.72 1.25 9.44
N ALA A 208 4.05 1.38 8.28
CA ALA A 208 3.34 0.26 7.67
C ALA A 208 4.31 -0.90 7.40
N SER A 209 3.82 -2.12 7.57
CA SER A 209 4.61 -3.34 7.45
C SER A 209 3.97 -4.28 6.42
N LEU A 210 4.74 -4.69 5.40
CA LEU A 210 4.40 -5.73 4.43
C LEU A 210 4.97 -7.06 4.87
N PHE A 211 4.22 -8.15 4.70
CA PHE A 211 4.62 -9.50 5.10
C PHE A 211 4.59 -10.46 3.94
N ILE A 212 5.70 -11.18 3.76
CA ILE A 212 5.88 -12.19 2.73
C ILE A 212 6.22 -13.50 3.44
N LYS A 213 5.53 -14.58 3.10
CA LYS A 213 5.86 -15.93 3.51
C LYS A 213 6.87 -16.53 2.52
N THR A 214 7.86 -17.25 3.06
CA THR A 214 8.88 -17.96 2.30
C THR A 214 8.99 -19.38 2.85
N ASP A 215 8.49 -20.36 2.12
CA ASP A 215 8.52 -21.78 2.53
C ASP A 215 9.81 -22.47 2.04
N GLY A 216 10.97 -22.07 2.60
CA GLY A 216 12.26 -22.69 2.26
C GLY A 216 12.67 -22.49 0.79
N ALA A 217 13.59 -23.34 0.30
CA ALA A 217 14.25 -23.15 -0.99
C ALA A 217 13.42 -23.51 -2.24
N ASN A 218 12.18 -23.99 -2.11
CA ASN A 218 11.44 -24.64 -3.21
C ASN A 218 10.06 -24.06 -3.52
N GLU A 219 9.55 -23.07 -2.77
CA GLU A 219 8.26 -22.46 -3.06
C GLU A 219 8.42 -20.97 -3.39
N ASP A 220 7.59 -20.50 -4.31
CA ASP A 220 7.53 -19.07 -4.65
C ASP A 220 7.07 -18.27 -3.42
N PRO A 221 7.71 -17.13 -3.12
CA PRO A 221 7.32 -16.28 -2.01
C PRO A 221 5.88 -15.79 -2.16
N GLN A 222 5.11 -15.85 -1.07
CA GLN A 222 3.69 -15.50 -1.06
C GLN A 222 3.45 -14.21 -0.28
N MET A 223 2.73 -13.25 -0.87
CA MET A 223 2.28 -12.06 -0.18
C MET A 223 1.19 -12.43 0.83
N LEU A 224 1.48 -12.29 2.12
CA LEU A 224 0.48 -12.44 3.18
C LEU A 224 -0.41 -11.19 3.25
N GLY A 225 0.18 -10.01 3.20
CA GLY A 225 -0.53 -8.74 3.25
C GLY A 225 0.27 -7.67 3.98
N TYR A 226 -0.43 -6.61 4.39
CA TYR A 226 0.18 -5.51 5.14
C TYR A 226 -0.63 -5.14 6.39
N ILE A 227 0.03 -4.47 7.34
CA ILE A 227 -0.57 -3.92 8.55
C ILE A 227 -0.14 -2.46 8.66
N GLU A 228 -1.11 -1.54 8.81
CA GLU A 228 -0.82 -0.15 9.19
C GLU A 228 -0.58 -0.06 10.72
N PRO A 229 0.27 0.86 11.21
CA PRO A 229 0.59 0.94 12.64
C PRO A 229 -0.62 1.02 13.57
N LYS A 230 -1.66 1.73 13.15
CA LYS A 230 -2.91 1.89 13.93
C LYS A 230 -3.70 0.59 14.12
N ASP A 231 -3.47 -0.40 13.26
CA ASP A 231 -4.28 -1.62 13.17
C ASP A 231 -3.66 -2.81 13.91
N TRP A 232 -2.41 -2.70 14.37
CA TRP A 232 -1.73 -3.75 15.12
C TRP A 232 -2.49 -4.20 16.37
N LYS A 233 -3.14 -3.27 17.07
CA LYS A 233 -3.96 -3.57 18.25
C LYS A 233 -5.11 -4.57 17.98
N ASN A 234 -5.55 -4.68 16.72
CA ASN A 234 -6.61 -5.61 16.32
C ASN A 234 -6.04 -6.98 15.96
N ILE A 235 -4.76 -7.07 15.66
CA ILE A 235 -4.05 -8.27 15.18
C ILE A 235 -3.33 -8.97 16.32
N VAL A 236 -2.66 -8.22 17.18
CA VAL A 236 -1.88 -8.74 18.31
C VAL A 236 -2.67 -9.72 19.22
N PRO A 237 -3.95 -9.48 19.57
CA PRO A 237 -4.72 -10.45 20.36
C PRO A 237 -4.90 -11.82 19.69
N VAL A 238 -4.90 -11.85 18.36
CA VAL A 238 -5.03 -13.08 17.56
C VAL A 238 -3.71 -13.86 17.54
N VAL A 239 -2.61 -13.15 17.68
CA VAL A 239 -1.24 -13.67 17.51
C VAL A 239 -0.65 -14.22 18.82
N THR A 240 -1.13 -13.81 19.99
CA THR A 240 -0.58 -14.24 21.27
C THR A 240 -0.94 -15.69 21.61
N PRO A 241 0.02 -16.54 22.08
CA PRO A 241 -0.17 -17.98 22.32
C PRO A 241 -1.31 -18.33 23.28
N ASN A 242 -1.75 -17.39 24.09
CA ASN A 242 -2.82 -17.61 25.09
C ASN A 242 -4.21 -17.80 24.47
N ASN A 243 -4.40 -17.49 23.18
CA ASN A 243 -5.70 -17.62 22.49
C ASN A 243 -5.84 -18.91 21.67
N ARG A 244 -4.78 -19.74 21.56
CA ARG A 244 -4.85 -21.02 20.80
C ARG A 244 -5.81 -22.04 21.44
N HIS A 245 -6.09 -21.96 22.74
CA HIS A 245 -7.00 -22.87 23.44
C HIS A 245 -8.47 -22.43 23.42
N GLY A 246 -8.80 -21.22 22.97
CA GLY A 246 -10.16 -20.71 22.93
C GLY A 246 -10.94 -21.08 21.67
N PHE A 247 -10.28 -21.47 20.60
CA PHE A 247 -10.92 -21.73 19.30
C PHE A 247 -11.34 -23.19 19.09
N GLU A 248 -10.72 -24.14 19.82
CA GLU A 248 -11.13 -25.56 19.76
C GLU A 248 -12.35 -25.91 20.62
N ALA A 249 -12.77 -25.02 21.52
CA ALA A 249 -13.88 -25.30 22.46
C ALA A 249 -15.28 -24.90 21.95
N SER A 250 -15.42 -24.32 20.76
CA SER A 250 -16.73 -23.88 20.24
C SER A 250 -17.28 -24.71 19.05
N GLN A 251 -16.71 -25.88 18.81
CA GLN A 251 -17.22 -26.82 17.80
C GLN A 251 -17.66 -28.15 18.41
N PHE A 252 -18.48 -28.09 19.48
CA PHE A 252 -19.28 -29.24 19.92
C PHE A 252 -20.71 -28.81 20.20
#